data_eb20a7428de09049a7745c6c5f6d2391
#
_entry.id   eb20a7428de09049a7745c6c5f6d2391
#
_cell.length_a   1.000
_cell.length_b   1.000
_cell.length_c   1.000
_cell.angle_alpha   90.00
_cell.angle_beta   90.00
_cell.angle_gamma   90.00
#
_symmetry.space_group_name_H-M   'P 1'
#
loop_
_entity.id
_entity.type
_entity.pdbx_description
1 polymer ?
#
loop_
_entity_poly.entity_id
_entity_poly.type
_entity_poly.pdbx_seq_one_letter_code
_entity_poly.pdbx_strand_id
1 'polypeptide(L)'
;METTLPLRQIDHDVFVAPQLDAAAMAEVARLGFKSVVNNRPDFEHGPDQPASAAVQAAALAAGLQYRHLPVAGGYQSPEEVAAFRQLLAELPRPLLAFCRSGARSTRLYQLAQG
;
A
#
# COMPACT_ATOMS: atom_id res chain seq x y z
N MET A 1 14.30 -11.84 -3.37
CA MET A 1 13.84 -11.10 -2.19
C MET A 1 13.43 -12.09 -1.12
N GLU A 2 14.17 -12.10 -0.03
CA GLU A 2 13.91 -13.06 1.06
C GLU A 2 13.20 -12.37 2.19
N THR A 3 11.94 -12.75 2.41
CA THR A 3 11.11 -12.16 3.47
C THR A 3 9.97 -13.09 3.82
N THR A 4 9.47 -12.98 5.05
CA THR A 4 8.26 -13.67 5.48
C THR A 4 7.01 -12.85 5.20
N LEU A 5 7.15 -11.59 4.74
CA LEU A 5 6.00 -10.76 4.41
C LEU A 5 5.31 -11.33 3.16
N PRO A 6 3.97 -11.33 3.14
CA PRO A 6 3.20 -11.92 2.02
C PRO A 6 3.11 -10.95 0.83
N LEU A 7 4.24 -10.65 0.23
CA LEU A 7 4.31 -9.72 -0.91
C LEU A 7 4.04 -10.43 -2.21
N ARG A 8 3.38 -9.73 -3.15
CA ARG A 8 3.15 -10.23 -4.50
C ARG A 8 3.58 -9.16 -5.50
N GLN A 9 4.50 -9.51 -6.39
CA GLN A 9 4.92 -8.61 -7.44
C GLN A 9 3.89 -8.59 -8.56
N ILE A 10 3.44 -7.40 -8.94
CA ILE A 10 2.44 -7.24 -10.00
C ILE A 10 2.99 -6.46 -11.19
N ASP A 11 4.13 -5.82 -11.05
CA ASP A 11 4.84 -5.18 -12.16
C ASP A 11 6.32 -5.12 -11.77
N HIS A 12 7.14 -4.60 -12.67
CA HIS A 12 8.58 -4.52 -12.50
C HIS A 12 8.98 -3.95 -11.12
N ASP A 13 8.36 -2.86 -10.71
CA ASP A 13 8.71 -2.15 -9.48
C ASP A 13 7.48 -1.82 -8.62
N VAL A 14 6.41 -2.60 -8.77
CA VAL A 14 5.19 -2.46 -7.96
C VAL A 14 4.81 -3.80 -7.37
N PHE A 15 4.61 -3.80 -6.05
CA PHE A 15 4.20 -4.98 -5.29
C PHE A 15 2.93 -4.65 -4.53
N VAL A 16 2.17 -5.68 -4.20
CA VAL A 16 0.98 -5.54 -3.34
C VAL A 16 1.08 -6.53 -2.18
N ALA A 17 0.32 -6.26 -1.13
CA ALA A 17 0.27 -7.10 0.06
C ALA A 17 -1.09 -7.03 0.72
N PRO A 18 -1.46 -8.04 1.52
CA PRO A 18 -2.57 -7.88 2.46
C PRO A 18 -2.16 -6.93 3.58
N GLN A 19 -3.07 -6.67 4.53
CA GLN A 19 -2.83 -5.70 5.61
C GLN A 19 -1.46 -5.89 6.24
N LEU A 20 -0.71 -4.79 6.29
CA LEU A 20 0.56 -4.70 7.00
C LEU A 20 0.39 -3.81 8.22
N ASP A 21 1.20 -4.04 9.24
CA ASP A 21 1.17 -3.25 10.47
C ASP A 21 2.45 -2.40 10.61
N ALA A 22 2.51 -1.63 11.71
CA ALA A 22 3.67 -0.79 11.96
C ALA A 22 4.98 -1.61 12.06
N ALA A 23 4.90 -2.80 12.68
CA ALA A 23 6.08 -3.65 12.85
C ALA A 23 6.67 -4.13 11.52
N ALA A 24 5.86 -4.20 10.46
CA ALA A 24 6.34 -4.64 9.15
C ALA A 24 7.16 -3.56 8.42
N MET A 25 7.05 -2.30 8.80
CA MET A 25 7.62 -1.20 8.01
C MET A 25 9.15 -1.24 7.96
N ALA A 26 9.82 -1.64 9.04
CA ALA A 26 11.28 -1.78 9.01
C ALA A 26 11.72 -2.83 7.99
N GLU A 27 10.99 -3.94 7.92
CA GLU A 27 11.30 -5.00 6.95
C GLU A 27 11.04 -4.52 5.52
N VAL A 28 9.95 -3.79 5.29
CA VAL A 28 9.65 -3.21 3.98
C VAL A 28 10.82 -2.33 3.51
N ALA A 29 11.32 -1.47 4.41
CA ALA A 29 12.47 -0.62 4.08
C ALA A 29 13.73 -1.44 3.83
N ARG A 30 13.97 -2.49 4.62
CA ARG A 30 15.12 -3.37 4.45
C ARG A 30 15.13 -4.05 3.08
N LEU A 31 13.96 -4.38 2.56
CA LEU A 31 13.83 -5.02 1.25
C LEU A 31 14.10 -4.08 0.08
N GLY A 32 14.27 -2.78 0.34
CA GLY A 32 14.61 -1.80 -0.69
C GLY A 32 13.44 -0.98 -1.21
N PHE A 33 12.25 -1.16 -0.65
CA PHE A 33 11.11 -0.33 -1.04
C PHE A 33 11.36 1.13 -0.66
N LYS A 34 10.79 2.03 -1.45
CA LYS A 34 10.90 3.47 -1.23
C LYS A 34 9.58 4.07 -0.77
N SER A 35 8.46 3.47 -1.15
CA SER A 35 7.13 4.03 -0.89
C SER A 35 6.15 2.96 -0.50
N VAL A 36 5.20 3.33 0.38
CA VAL A 36 4.09 2.48 0.79
C VAL A 36 2.79 3.26 0.58
N VAL A 37 1.80 2.62 -0.04
CA VAL A 37 0.45 3.16 -0.19
C VAL A 37 -0.52 2.24 0.53
N ASN A 38 -1.29 2.80 1.48
CA ASN A 38 -2.32 2.09 2.20
C ASN A 38 -3.67 2.40 1.56
N ASN A 39 -4.30 1.40 0.95
CA ASN A 39 -5.59 1.55 0.30
C ASN A 39 -6.76 1.16 1.19
N ARG A 40 -6.51 0.79 2.44
CA ARG A 40 -7.57 0.31 3.33
C ARG A 40 -8.10 1.44 4.21
N PRO A 41 -9.44 1.68 4.24
CA PRO A 41 -10.01 2.64 5.19
C PRO A 41 -9.74 2.20 6.63
N ASP A 42 -9.51 3.17 7.51
CA ASP A 42 -9.38 2.88 8.95
C ASP A 42 -10.68 2.31 9.48
N PHE A 43 -10.56 1.43 10.47
CA PHE A 43 -11.69 0.80 11.15
C PHE A 43 -12.61 -0.03 10.25
N GLU A 44 -12.17 -0.37 9.05
CA GLU A 44 -12.97 -1.20 8.13
C GLU A 44 -13.33 -2.55 8.78
N HIS A 45 -12.44 -3.08 9.60
CA HIS A 45 -12.65 -4.35 10.31
C HIS A 45 -12.65 -4.12 11.83
N GLY A 46 -13.07 -2.93 12.30
CA GLY A 46 -13.17 -2.64 13.71
C GLY A 46 -11.90 -2.08 14.33
N PRO A 47 -11.89 -1.94 15.68
CA PRO A 47 -10.79 -1.25 16.36
C PRO A 47 -9.47 -2.04 16.39
N ASP A 48 -9.50 -3.34 16.10
CA ASP A 48 -8.28 -4.16 16.10
C ASP A 48 -7.45 -4.02 14.83
N GLN A 49 -8.00 -3.38 13.80
CA GLN A 49 -7.27 -3.14 12.57
C GLN A 49 -6.17 -2.11 12.81
N PRO A 50 -4.94 -2.34 12.32
CA PRO A 50 -3.88 -1.32 12.44
C PRO A 50 -4.32 0.01 11.84
N ALA A 51 -4.21 1.08 12.61
CA ALA A 51 -4.59 2.42 12.16
C ALA A 51 -3.54 2.96 11.20
N SER A 52 -4.00 3.70 10.18
CA SER A 52 -3.10 4.30 9.19
C SER A 52 -2.06 5.21 9.85
N ALA A 53 -2.45 5.99 10.85
CA ALA A 53 -1.51 6.89 11.54
C ALA A 53 -0.34 6.15 12.18
N ALA A 54 -0.59 4.97 12.76
CA ALA A 54 0.47 4.17 13.39
C ALA A 54 1.41 3.59 12.33
N VAL A 55 0.85 3.08 11.22
CA VAL A 55 1.66 2.55 10.12
C VAL A 55 2.47 3.66 9.47
N GLN A 56 1.87 4.84 9.30
CA GLN A 56 2.56 6.00 8.74
C GLN A 56 3.76 6.39 9.59
N ALA A 57 3.59 6.48 10.90
CA ALA A 57 4.69 6.86 11.79
C ALA A 57 5.86 5.89 11.66
N ALA A 58 5.57 4.58 11.61
CA ALA A 58 6.61 3.57 11.47
C ALA A 58 7.27 3.62 10.08
N ALA A 59 6.49 3.86 9.04
CA ALA A 59 7.01 3.97 7.68
C ALA A 59 7.97 5.15 7.57
N LEU A 60 7.57 6.32 8.07
CA LEU A 60 8.42 7.51 8.04
C LEU A 60 9.70 7.31 8.86
N ALA A 61 9.58 6.67 10.04
CA ALA A 61 10.75 6.36 10.87
C ALA A 61 11.72 5.41 10.16
N ALA A 62 11.22 4.56 9.27
CA ALA A 62 12.05 3.64 8.50
C ALA A 62 12.59 4.26 7.20
N GLY A 63 12.29 5.53 6.93
CA GLY A 63 12.77 6.23 5.74
C GLY A 63 11.91 6.05 4.51
N LEU A 64 10.71 5.47 4.66
CA LEU A 64 9.78 5.27 3.56
C LEU A 64 8.92 6.51 3.35
N GLN A 65 8.47 6.75 2.11
CA GLN A 65 7.35 7.65 1.89
C GLN A 65 6.06 6.87 2.07
N TYR A 66 5.02 7.54 2.55
CA TYR A 66 3.77 6.88 2.88
C TYR A 66 2.59 7.74 2.43
N ARG A 67 1.59 7.09 1.85
CA ARG A 67 0.32 7.75 1.50
C ARG A 67 -0.83 6.85 1.91
N HIS A 68 -1.88 7.46 2.45
CA HIS A 68 -3.13 6.78 2.73
C HIS A 68 -4.15 7.21 1.69
N LEU A 69 -4.53 6.28 0.82
CA LEU A 69 -5.57 6.48 -0.18
C LEU A 69 -6.66 5.45 0.08
N PRO A 70 -7.56 5.71 1.03
CA PRO A 70 -8.60 4.74 1.40
C PRO A 70 -9.61 4.58 0.26
N VAL A 71 -9.88 3.33 -0.09
CA VAL A 71 -10.77 2.97 -1.19
C VAL A 71 -11.63 1.81 -0.73
N ALA A 72 -12.95 1.88 -0.97
CA ALA A 72 -13.87 0.81 -0.63
C ALA A 72 -13.57 -0.44 -1.45
N GLY A 73 -13.82 -1.62 -0.84
CA GLY A 73 -13.44 -2.88 -1.48
C GLY A 73 -14.29 -3.26 -2.68
N GLY A 74 -15.57 -2.84 -2.71
CA GLY A 74 -16.51 -3.28 -3.74
C GLY A 74 -16.49 -2.47 -5.02
N TYR A 75 -15.96 -1.25 -5.00
CA TYR A 75 -15.97 -0.38 -6.17
C TYR A 75 -14.86 0.67 -6.06
N GLN A 76 -14.15 0.86 -7.15
CA GLN A 76 -13.13 1.88 -7.26
C GLN A 76 -13.57 2.93 -8.25
N SER A 77 -13.83 4.15 -7.76
CA SER A 77 -14.33 5.25 -8.60
C SER A 77 -13.25 5.75 -9.56
N PRO A 78 -13.65 6.41 -10.66
CA PRO A 78 -12.67 7.04 -11.57
C PRO A 78 -11.76 8.03 -10.84
N GLU A 79 -12.27 8.75 -9.84
CA GLU A 79 -11.49 9.70 -9.05
C GLU A 79 -10.45 8.99 -8.20
N GLU A 80 -10.81 7.85 -7.61
CA GLU A 80 -9.87 7.04 -6.82
C GLU A 80 -8.78 6.44 -7.70
N VAL A 81 -9.16 5.96 -8.88
CA VAL A 81 -8.20 5.44 -9.86
C VAL A 81 -7.24 6.54 -10.31
N ALA A 82 -7.75 7.74 -10.58
CA ALA A 82 -6.93 8.88 -10.97
C ALA A 82 -5.97 9.28 -9.85
N ALA A 83 -6.45 9.27 -8.59
CA ALA A 83 -5.59 9.55 -7.43
C ALA A 83 -4.48 8.52 -7.30
N PHE A 84 -4.80 7.25 -7.49
CA PHE A 84 -3.79 6.18 -7.43
C PHE A 84 -2.77 6.33 -8.56
N ARG A 85 -3.22 6.66 -9.78
CA ARG A 85 -2.33 6.93 -10.91
C ARG A 85 -1.38 8.08 -10.60
N GLN A 86 -1.89 9.12 -9.93
CA GLN A 86 -1.07 10.26 -9.51
C GLN A 86 0.03 9.82 -8.54
N LEU A 87 -0.31 8.97 -7.55
CA LEU A 87 0.67 8.46 -6.61
C LEU A 87 1.73 7.61 -7.32
N LEU A 88 1.32 6.80 -8.29
CA LEU A 88 2.26 6.00 -9.08
C LEU A 88 3.24 6.88 -9.85
N ALA A 89 2.81 8.07 -10.27
CA ALA A 89 3.65 9.00 -11.01
C ALA A 89 4.61 9.76 -10.12
N GLU A 90 4.23 10.06 -8.87
CA GLU A 90 5.02 10.95 -8.01
C GLU A 90 5.87 10.24 -6.97
N LEU A 91 5.48 9.03 -6.53
CA LEU A 91 6.20 8.34 -5.46
C LEU A 91 7.40 7.55 -6.01
N PRO A 92 8.51 7.53 -5.26
CA PRO A 92 9.68 6.75 -5.70
C PRO A 92 9.42 5.26 -5.67
N ARG A 93 10.06 4.55 -6.57
CA ARG A 93 9.94 3.11 -6.74
C ARG A 93 11.16 2.39 -6.18
N PRO A 94 11.06 1.14 -5.77
CA PRO A 94 9.88 0.26 -5.78
C PRO A 94 8.81 0.70 -4.79
N LEU A 95 7.55 0.46 -5.16
CA LEU A 95 6.38 0.87 -4.39
C LEU A 95 5.59 -0.35 -3.94
N LEU A 96 5.16 -0.33 -2.69
CA LEU A 96 4.33 -1.38 -2.12
C LEU A 96 2.97 -0.80 -1.75
N ALA A 97 1.90 -1.35 -2.31
CA ALA A 97 0.55 -0.98 -1.95
C ALA A 97 -0.11 -2.12 -1.18
N PHE A 98 -0.89 -1.80 -0.16
CA PHE A 98 -1.59 -2.85 0.58
C PHE A 98 -3.04 -2.44 0.87
N CYS A 99 -3.86 -3.45 1.09
CA CYS A 99 -5.24 -3.33 1.53
C CYS A 99 -5.55 -4.51 2.44
N ARG A 100 -6.80 -4.94 2.54
CA ARG A 100 -7.11 -6.09 3.39
C ARG A 100 -6.45 -7.38 2.88
N SER A 101 -6.56 -7.67 1.57
CA SER A 101 -6.08 -8.92 0.98
C SER A 101 -5.05 -8.73 -0.12
N GLY A 102 -4.83 -7.50 -0.57
CA GLY A 102 -4.02 -7.19 -1.75
C GLY A 102 -4.83 -7.07 -3.04
N ALA A 103 -6.04 -7.60 -3.06
CA ALA A 103 -6.86 -7.62 -4.28
C ALA A 103 -7.30 -6.22 -4.72
N ARG A 104 -7.68 -5.39 -3.77
CA ARG A 104 -8.12 -4.01 -4.04
C ARG A 104 -6.99 -3.18 -4.63
N SER A 105 -5.81 -3.28 -4.03
CA SER A 105 -4.62 -2.58 -4.53
C SER A 105 -4.22 -3.06 -5.92
N THR A 106 -4.33 -4.37 -6.17
CA THR A 106 -4.07 -4.93 -7.50
C THR A 106 -5.05 -4.37 -8.53
N ARG A 107 -6.34 -4.31 -8.17
CA ARG A 107 -7.36 -3.80 -9.08
C ARG A 107 -7.15 -2.32 -9.38
N LEU A 108 -6.82 -1.52 -8.36
CA LEU A 108 -6.50 -0.11 -8.58
C LEU A 108 -5.34 0.05 -9.56
N TYR A 109 -4.30 -0.76 -9.40
CA TYR A 109 -3.16 -0.71 -10.30
C TYR A 109 -3.57 -1.05 -11.74
N GLN A 110 -4.35 -2.12 -11.93
CA GLN A 110 -4.83 -2.53 -13.24
C GLN A 110 -5.66 -1.44 -13.91
N LEU A 111 -6.58 -0.83 -13.15
CA LEU A 111 -7.42 0.25 -13.67
C LEU A 111 -6.59 1.50 -13.99
N ALA A 112 -5.54 1.77 -13.22
CA ALA A 112 -4.67 2.91 -13.45
C ALA A 112 -3.82 2.76 -14.72
N GLN A 113 -3.64 1.55 -15.23
CA GLN A 113 -2.91 1.29 -16.47
C GLN A 113 -3.79 1.43 -17.70
N GLY A 114 -5.10 1.38 -17.53
CA GLY A 114 -6.07 1.39 -18.62
C GLY A 114 -6.32 2.73 -19.30
#